data_705788c0e02b9dc1987f27ccc55bf135
#
_entry.id   705788c0e02b9dc1987f27ccc55bf135
#
_cell.length_a   1.000
_cell.length_b   1.000
_cell.length_c   1.000
_cell.angle_alpha   90.00
_cell.angle_beta   90.00
_cell.angle_gamma   90.00
#
_symmetry.space_group_name_H-M   'P 1'
#
loop_
_entity.id
_entity.type
_entity.pdbx_description
1 polymer ?
#
loop_
_entity_poly.entity_id
_entity_poly.type
_entity_poly.pdbx_seq_one_letter_code
_entity_poly.pdbx_strand_id
1 'polypeptide(L)'
;MTTQQYIRIDIPQGVLNGRTTAGQTTSDQTLIERIAAGDKLAMRVLFARHHVRVYRFALRLVRDETLAEDVIGEVFLDIWRQAATFEARAAVSTWLLAIARFKALSLLRRKGEEALDEDAARAIEDPADDPEVAVRKKERSEILRRCWSKLSPEHRDIIDLVYYQEKAIVAVAEIIGIPQNTVKTRMFYARKRLAELLKGAGMDRT
;
A
#
# COMPACT_ATOMS: atom_id res chain seq x y z
N MET A 1 -10.40 3.40 -31.34
CA MET A 1 -9.36 4.45 -31.28
C MET A 1 -9.78 5.44 -30.21
N THR A 2 -9.36 5.24 -28.98
CA THR A 2 -9.63 6.19 -27.87
C THR A 2 -8.29 6.47 -27.21
N THR A 3 -7.83 7.67 -27.44
CA THR A 3 -6.56 8.20 -27.01
C THR A 3 -6.58 8.38 -25.49
N GLN A 4 -5.82 7.57 -24.81
CA GLN A 4 -5.57 7.67 -23.38
C GLN A 4 -4.71 8.91 -23.14
N GLN A 5 -5.34 10.00 -22.72
CA GLN A 5 -4.63 11.18 -22.22
C GLN A 5 -4.07 10.89 -20.84
N TYR A 6 -2.82 10.44 -20.79
CA TYR A 6 -2.03 10.49 -19.57
C TYR A 6 -1.98 11.96 -19.10
N ILE A 7 -2.50 12.23 -17.93
CA ILE A 7 -2.25 13.48 -17.22
C ILE A 7 -0.77 13.49 -16.89
N ARG A 8 0.02 14.09 -17.78
CA ARG A 8 1.41 14.41 -17.55
C ARG A 8 1.44 15.47 -16.46
N ILE A 9 1.65 15.06 -15.21
CA ILE A 9 1.93 16.00 -14.12
C ILE A 9 3.33 16.52 -14.39
N ASP A 10 3.41 17.69 -15.03
CA ASP A 10 4.66 18.40 -15.25
C ASP A 10 5.12 18.94 -13.89
N ILE A 11 6.04 18.23 -13.24
CA ILE A 11 6.67 18.68 -12.00
C ILE A 11 7.77 19.65 -12.42
N PRO A 12 7.65 20.96 -12.12
CA PRO A 12 8.70 21.91 -12.45
C PRO A 12 10.01 21.46 -11.78
N GLN A 13 11.04 21.24 -12.56
CA GLN A 13 12.39 20.85 -12.10
C GLN A 13 12.98 21.83 -11.05
N GLY A 14 12.45 23.02 -10.92
CA GLY A 14 12.85 24.03 -9.93
C GLY A 14 12.48 23.69 -8.48
N VAL A 15 11.57 22.72 -8.23
CA VAL A 15 11.18 22.34 -6.86
C VAL A 15 12.24 21.42 -6.21
N LEU A 16 13.11 20.81 -7.01
CA LEU A 16 14.18 19.92 -6.52
C LEU A 16 15.48 20.64 -6.16
N ASN A 17 15.66 21.93 -6.55
CA ASN A 17 16.88 22.69 -6.35
C ASN A 17 16.75 23.91 -5.42
N GLY A 18 15.71 23.94 -4.59
CA GLY A 18 15.61 24.94 -3.54
C GLY A 18 16.67 24.69 -2.46
N ARG A 19 17.72 25.53 -2.43
CA ARG A 19 18.66 25.60 -1.30
C ARG A 19 17.87 25.71 -0.02
N THR A 20 17.83 24.63 0.74
CA THR A 20 17.16 24.50 2.03
C THR A 20 18.02 25.20 3.08
N THR A 21 17.60 26.34 3.56
CA THR A 21 17.86 26.74 4.95
C THR A 21 17.31 25.63 5.83
N ALA A 22 18.08 25.17 6.81
CA ALA A 22 17.88 24.01 7.70
C ALA A 22 16.42 23.62 7.95
N GLY A 23 16.04 22.49 7.48
CA GLY A 23 14.83 21.81 7.25
C GLY A 23 13.87 21.67 8.42
N GLN A 24 12.78 22.36 8.38
CA GLN A 24 11.53 21.84 8.92
C GLN A 24 10.77 21.19 7.75
N THR A 25 10.92 19.90 7.56
CA THR A 25 10.00 19.15 6.70
C THR A 25 8.60 19.29 7.30
N THR A 26 7.71 20.02 6.63
CA THR A 26 6.31 20.20 7.04
C THR A 26 5.71 18.83 7.40
N SER A 27 5.15 18.70 8.61
CA SER A 27 4.58 17.42 9.06
C SER A 27 3.35 17.06 8.21
N ASP A 28 3.05 15.77 8.10
CA ASP A 28 1.85 15.31 7.39
C ASP A 28 0.57 15.87 8.05
N GLN A 29 0.56 16.04 9.37
CA GLN A 29 -0.55 16.67 10.08
C GLN A 29 -0.76 18.13 9.65
N THR A 30 0.31 18.92 9.57
CA THR A 30 0.24 20.29 9.06
C THR A 30 -0.23 20.33 7.59
N LEU A 31 0.16 19.33 6.78
CA LEU A 31 -0.35 19.24 5.42
C LEU A 31 -1.87 18.97 5.41
N ILE A 32 -2.39 18.10 6.27
CA ILE A 32 -3.84 17.85 6.38
C ILE A 32 -4.59 19.12 6.81
N GLU A 33 -4.08 19.87 7.78
CA GLU A 33 -4.68 21.15 8.23
C GLU A 33 -4.75 22.15 7.07
N ARG A 34 -3.70 22.27 6.28
CA ARG A 34 -3.67 23.12 5.08
C ARG A 34 -4.61 22.63 3.98
N ILE A 35 -4.71 21.31 3.78
CA ILE A 35 -5.67 20.71 2.84
C ILE A 35 -7.11 21.01 3.26
N ALA A 36 -7.40 20.94 4.55
CA ALA A 36 -8.70 21.33 5.12
C ALA A 36 -9.07 22.80 4.84
N ALA A 37 -8.05 23.66 4.72
CA ALA A 37 -8.20 25.07 4.30
C ALA A 37 -8.22 25.27 2.77
N GLY A 38 -8.21 24.17 1.97
CA GLY A 38 -8.27 24.23 0.52
C GLY A 38 -6.92 24.39 -0.19
N ASP A 39 -5.80 24.19 0.49
CA ASP A 39 -4.45 24.31 -0.09
C ASP A 39 -4.10 23.13 -1.01
N LYS A 40 -4.19 23.39 -2.31
CA LYS A 40 -3.85 22.40 -3.35
C LYS A 40 -2.36 22.03 -3.38
N LEU A 41 -1.47 22.94 -2.95
CA LEU A 41 -0.04 22.64 -2.90
C LEU A 41 0.27 21.64 -1.78
N ALA A 42 -0.35 21.82 -0.60
CA ALA A 42 -0.25 20.85 0.49
C ALA A 42 -0.73 19.46 0.07
N MET A 43 -1.81 19.39 -0.73
CA MET A 43 -2.31 18.12 -1.29
C MET A 43 -1.30 17.47 -2.23
N ARG A 44 -0.66 18.24 -3.13
CA ARG A 44 0.40 17.72 -4.01
C ARG A 44 1.59 17.16 -3.22
N VAL A 45 1.99 17.84 -2.15
CA VAL A 45 3.09 17.38 -1.28
C VAL A 45 2.72 16.08 -0.57
N LEU A 46 1.51 15.99 -0.02
CA LEU A 46 1.01 14.78 0.64
C LEU A 46 0.94 13.61 -0.34
N PHE A 47 0.40 13.85 -1.53
CA PHE A 47 0.36 12.87 -2.62
C PHE A 47 1.76 12.37 -2.96
N ALA A 48 2.71 13.27 -3.24
CA ALA A 48 4.08 12.91 -3.59
C ALA A 48 4.77 12.04 -2.52
N ARG A 49 4.47 12.26 -1.23
CA ARG A 49 5.03 11.47 -0.13
C ARG A 49 4.45 10.06 -0.01
N HIS A 50 3.16 9.91 -0.28
CA HIS A 50 2.43 8.70 0.12
C HIS A 50 1.91 7.86 -1.05
N HIS A 51 1.79 8.39 -2.28
CA HIS A 51 1.13 7.70 -3.39
C HIS A 51 1.76 6.34 -3.71
N VAL A 52 3.10 6.25 -3.77
CA VAL A 52 3.79 4.98 -4.05
C VAL A 52 3.48 3.92 -2.99
N ARG A 53 3.49 4.34 -1.72
CA ARG A 53 3.22 3.44 -0.59
C ARG A 53 1.78 2.94 -0.61
N VAL A 54 0.83 3.86 -0.82
CA VAL A 54 -0.61 3.54 -0.92
C VAL A 54 -0.88 2.66 -2.15
N TYR A 55 -0.27 2.98 -3.30
CA TYR A 55 -0.39 2.17 -4.51
C TYR A 55 0.09 0.73 -4.30
N ARG A 56 1.30 0.56 -3.80
CA ARG A 56 1.86 -0.78 -3.54
C ARG A 56 1.00 -1.58 -2.57
N PHE A 57 0.43 -0.92 -1.57
CA PHE A 57 -0.49 -1.56 -0.64
C PHE A 57 -1.80 -1.96 -1.34
N ALA A 58 -2.43 -1.05 -2.07
CA ALA A 58 -3.65 -1.33 -2.85
C ALA A 58 -3.42 -2.46 -3.85
N LEU A 59 -2.32 -2.42 -4.63
CA LEU A 59 -1.98 -3.43 -5.63
C LEU A 59 -1.82 -4.83 -5.02
N ARG A 60 -1.23 -4.95 -3.82
CA ARG A 60 -1.14 -6.24 -3.13
C ARG A 60 -2.49 -6.78 -2.66
N LEU A 61 -3.45 -5.89 -2.39
CA LEU A 61 -4.82 -6.28 -2.03
C LEU A 61 -5.64 -6.68 -3.25
N VAL A 62 -5.70 -5.81 -4.27
CA VAL A 62 -6.59 -5.99 -5.44
C VAL A 62 -5.97 -6.85 -6.54
N ARG A 63 -4.63 -6.96 -6.61
CA ARG A 63 -3.86 -7.70 -7.62
C ARG A 63 -4.14 -7.31 -9.08
N ASP A 64 -4.55 -6.10 -9.28
CA ASP A 64 -4.91 -5.50 -10.57
C ASP A 64 -4.44 -4.05 -10.56
N GLU A 65 -3.61 -3.68 -11.55
CA GLU A 65 -3.00 -2.34 -11.61
C GLU A 65 -4.04 -1.25 -11.80
N THR A 66 -5.03 -1.49 -12.67
CA THR A 66 -6.11 -0.53 -12.93
C THR A 66 -6.94 -0.28 -11.67
N LEU A 67 -7.33 -1.34 -10.98
CA LEU A 67 -8.05 -1.21 -9.71
C LEU A 67 -7.21 -0.54 -8.62
N ALA A 68 -5.89 -0.76 -8.63
CA ALA A 68 -5.00 -0.09 -7.67
C ALA A 68 -4.89 1.41 -7.96
N GLU A 69 -4.88 1.83 -9.23
CA GLU A 69 -4.93 3.24 -9.64
C GLU A 69 -6.26 3.89 -9.25
N ASP A 70 -7.37 3.19 -9.44
CA ASP A 70 -8.69 3.65 -9.01
C ASP A 70 -8.73 3.84 -7.48
N VAL A 71 -8.18 2.90 -6.72
CA VAL A 71 -8.09 3.01 -5.25
C VAL A 71 -7.31 4.26 -4.85
N ILE A 72 -6.16 4.54 -5.50
CA ILE A 72 -5.39 5.76 -5.20
C ILE A 72 -6.22 7.01 -5.45
N GLY A 73 -6.84 7.11 -6.61
CA GLY A 73 -7.69 8.24 -6.96
C GLY A 73 -8.75 8.50 -5.89
N GLU A 74 -9.46 7.45 -5.50
CA GLU A 74 -10.49 7.49 -4.47
C GLU A 74 -9.95 7.86 -3.08
N VAL A 75 -8.78 7.33 -2.68
CA VAL A 75 -8.13 7.64 -1.40
C VAL A 75 -7.82 9.14 -1.30
N PHE A 76 -7.14 9.70 -2.30
CA PHE A 76 -6.73 11.09 -2.24
C PHE A 76 -7.90 12.06 -2.46
N LEU A 77 -8.95 11.64 -3.17
CA LEU A 77 -10.21 12.39 -3.24
C LEU A 77 -10.92 12.42 -1.88
N ASP A 78 -10.97 11.30 -1.16
CA ASP A 78 -11.55 11.25 0.17
C ASP A 78 -10.73 12.09 1.17
N ILE A 79 -9.39 12.08 1.09
CA ILE A 79 -8.54 12.97 1.89
C ILE A 79 -8.90 14.43 1.63
N TRP A 80 -9.03 14.83 0.37
CA TRP A 80 -9.41 16.20 0.02
C TRP A 80 -10.76 16.61 0.62
N ARG A 81 -11.72 15.71 0.60
CA ARG A 81 -13.08 15.95 1.11
C ARG A 81 -13.17 15.92 2.63
N GLN A 82 -12.37 15.08 3.27
CA GLN A 82 -12.49 14.76 4.70
C GLN A 82 -11.36 15.33 5.56
N ALA A 83 -10.42 16.09 4.98
CA ALA A 83 -9.28 16.65 5.73
C ALA A 83 -9.71 17.42 6.99
N ALA A 84 -10.82 18.17 6.91
CA ALA A 84 -11.36 18.94 8.05
C ALA A 84 -11.89 18.07 9.20
N THR A 85 -12.19 16.78 8.95
CA THR A 85 -12.68 15.85 9.97
C THR A 85 -11.58 14.97 10.58
N PHE A 86 -10.35 15.17 10.14
CA PHE A 86 -9.21 14.41 10.67
C PHE A 86 -8.87 14.84 12.09
N GLU A 87 -9.13 13.98 13.07
CA GLU A 87 -8.95 14.27 14.50
C GLU A 87 -7.54 14.01 15.03
N ALA A 88 -6.58 13.64 14.18
CA ALA A 88 -5.20 13.31 14.53
C ALA A 88 -5.04 12.21 15.61
N ARG A 89 -6.05 11.35 15.78
CA ARG A 89 -5.99 10.21 16.73
C ARG A 89 -4.96 9.17 16.29
N ALA A 90 -4.72 9.06 14.98
CA ALA A 90 -3.73 8.20 14.36
C ALA A 90 -2.78 9.00 13.47
N ALA A 91 -1.63 8.42 13.12
CA ALA A 91 -0.75 9.02 12.13
C ALA A 91 -1.46 9.10 10.75
N VAL A 92 -1.21 10.17 9.99
CA VAL A 92 -1.78 10.38 8.65
C VAL A 92 -1.56 9.17 7.75
N SER A 93 -0.37 8.57 7.78
CA SER A 93 -0.07 7.36 7.02
C SER A 93 -0.90 6.14 7.44
N THR A 94 -1.36 6.06 8.69
CA THR A 94 -2.27 5.02 9.17
C THR A 94 -3.67 5.25 8.62
N TRP A 95 -4.14 6.49 8.66
CA TRP A 95 -5.44 6.89 8.10
C TRP A 95 -5.51 6.64 6.59
N LEU A 96 -4.48 7.03 5.82
CA LEU A 96 -4.36 6.75 4.38
C LEU A 96 -4.50 5.25 4.07
N LEU A 97 -3.79 4.39 4.80
CA LEU A 97 -3.86 2.93 4.60
C LEU A 97 -5.20 2.34 5.02
N ALA A 98 -5.86 2.90 6.04
CA ALA A 98 -7.21 2.47 6.42
C ALA A 98 -8.23 2.76 5.31
N ILE A 99 -8.19 3.98 4.73
CA ILE A 99 -9.05 4.33 3.59
C ILE A 99 -8.72 3.44 2.39
N ALA A 100 -7.44 3.26 2.05
CA ALA A 100 -7.02 2.42 0.92
C ALA A 100 -7.51 0.98 1.08
N ARG A 101 -7.39 0.39 2.27
CA ARG A 101 -7.90 -0.94 2.56
C ARG A 101 -9.42 -1.03 2.38
N PHE A 102 -10.14 -0.07 2.93
CA PHE A 102 -11.61 -0.03 2.80
C PHE A 102 -12.05 0.05 1.33
N LYS A 103 -11.43 0.94 0.54
CA LYS A 103 -11.72 1.09 -0.91
C LYS A 103 -11.37 -0.18 -1.68
N ALA A 104 -10.18 -0.74 -1.47
CA ALA A 104 -9.75 -1.98 -2.12
C ALA A 104 -10.71 -3.15 -1.85
N LEU A 105 -11.08 -3.38 -0.59
CA LEU A 105 -12.01 -4.45 -0.22
C LEU A 105 -13.43 -4.20 -0.77
N SER A 106 -13.87 -2.95 -0.85
CA SER A 106 -15.16 -2.60 -1.46
C SER A 106 -15.19 -2.88 -2.95
N LEU A 107 -14.11 -2.58 -3.68
CA LEU A 107 -13.97 -2.91 -5.10
C LEU A 107 -13.93 -4.42 -5.34
N LEU A 108 -13.15 -5.16 -4.55
CA LEU A 108 -13.09 -6.63 -4.65
C LEU A 108 -14.45 -7.28 -4.40
N ARG A 109 -15.21 -6.78 -3.44
CA ARG A 109 -16.56 -7.28 -3.17
C ARG A 109 -17.50 -7.05 -4.35
N ARG A 110 -17.51 -5.85 -4.95
CA ARG A 110 -18.30 -5.55 -6.14
C ARG A 110 -17.91 -6.43 -7.32
N LYS A 111 -16.59 -6.58 -7.56
CA LYS A 111 -16.08 -7.45 -8.65
C LYS A 111 -16.39 -8.92 -8.40
N GLY A 112 -16.39 -9.40 -7.16
CA GLY A 112 -16.77 -10.76 -6.79
C GLY A 112 -18.27 -11.05 -6.97
N GLU A 113 -19.11 -10.02 -6.94
CA GLU A 113 -20.52 -10.10 -7.30
C GLU A 113 -20.73 -10.14 -8.82
N GLU A 114 -19.78 -9.60 -9.61
CA GLU A 114 -19.86 -9.50 -11.07
C GLU A 114 -19.10 -10.61 -11.83
N ALA A 115 -18.11 -11.28 -11.21
CA ALA A 115 -17.28 -12.27 -11.88
C ALA A 115 -16.83 -13.39 -10.93
N LEU A 116 -17.34 -14.59 -11.18
CA LEU A 116 -16.67 -15.85 -10.90
C LEU A 116 -15.74 -16.13 -12.08
N ASP A 117 -14.58 -15.49 -12.18
CA ASP A 117 -13.49 -16.05 -12.99
C ASP A 117 -12.16 -15.27 -12.86
N GLU A 118 -11.09 -16.10 -12.91
CA GLU A 118 -9.70 -15.86 -13.30
C GLU A 118 -8.70 -15.15 -12.37
N ASP A 119 -7.74 -16.01 -11.95
CA ASP A 119 -6.43 -15.70 -11.37
C ASP A 119 -5.56 -14.84 -12.31
N ALA A 120 -5.38 -13.57 -11.98
CA ALA A 120 -4.36 -12.73 -12.60
C ALA A 120 -3.38 -12.18 -11.54
N ALA A 121 -2.38 -12.99 -11.20
CA ALA A 121 -1.26 -12.52 -10.38
C ALA A 121 -0.12 -12.07 -11.29
N ARG A 122 -0.04 -10.77 -11.63
CA ARG A 122 1.15 -10.17 -12.24
C ARG A 122 2.15 -9.71 -11.19
N ALA A 123 3.43 -9.90 -11.49
CA ALA A 123 4.57 -9.58 -10.64
C ALA A 123 4.93 -8.10 -10.73
N ILE A 124 5.24 -7.50 -9.58
CA ILE A 124 5.95 -6.22 -9.52
C ILE A 124 7.43 -6.55 -9.71
N GLU A 125 8.02 -6.15 -10.83
CA GLU A 125 9.47 -6.25 -11.06
C GLU A 125 10.16 -5.00 -10.51
N ASP A 126 11.25 -5.22 -9.74
CA ASP A 126 12.16 -4.15 -9.29
C ASP A 126 13.34 -4.10 -10.30
N PRO A 127 13.60 -2.97 -10.97
CA PRO A 127 14.63 -2.91 -11.99
C PRO A 127 16.01 -2.63 -11.35
N ALA A 128 16.95 -3.51 -11.59
CA ALA A 128 18.40 -3.42 -11.53
C ALA A 128 19.09 -4.46 -10.63
N ASP A 129 19.51 -5.57 -11.25
CA ASP A 129 20.53 -6.46 -10.67
C ASP A 129 21.24 -7.28 -11.76
N ASP A 130 22.48 -7.72 -11.47
CA ASP A 130 23.34 -8.61 -12.23
C ASP A 130 22.59 -9.90 -12.69
N PRO A 131 22.77 -10.39 -13.95
CA PRO A 131 21.97 -11.47 -14.54
C PRO A 131 21.90 -12.78 -13.74
N GLU A 132 22.98 -13.23 -13.13
CA GLU A 132 22.96 -14.46 -12.29
C GLU A 132 22.25 -14.27 -10.96
N VAL A 133 22.42 -13.09 -10.35
CA VAL A 133 21.72 -12.69 -9.13
C VAL A 133 20.23 -12.47 -9.44
N ALA A 134 19.91 -11.92 -10.62
CA ALA A 134 18.55 -11.71 -11.08
C ALA A 134 17.77 -13.03 -11.26
N VAL A 135 18.39 -14.09 -11.81
CA VAL A 135 17.72 -15.40 -11.97
C VAL A 135 17.41 -16.03 -10.61
N ARG A 136 18.37 -16.07 -9.68
CA ARG A 136 18.16 -16.61 -8.32
C ARG A 136 17.15 -15.80 -7.53
N LYS A 137 17.16 -14.46 -7.67
CA LYS A 137 16.14 -13.58 -7.07
C LYS A 137 14.77 -13.84 -7.68
N LYS A 138 14.69 -14.07 -8.99
CA LYS A 138 13.43 -14.35 -9.69
C LYS A 138 12.80 -15.66 -9.22
N GLU A 139 13.56 -16.76 -9.14
CA GLU A 139 13.07 -18.04 -8.60
C GLU A 139 12.62 -17.91 -7.14
N ARG A 140 13.41 -17.22 -6.31
CA ARG A 140 13.08 -16.97 -4.91
C ARG A 140 11.82 -16.09 -4.76
N SER A 141 11.66 -15.09 -5.62
CA SER A 141 10.48 -14.24 -5.68
C SER A 141 9.24 -15.00 -6.13
N GLU A 142 9.37 -15.94 -7.06
CA GLU A 142 8.27 -16.80 -7.50
C GLU A 142 7.81 -17.77 -6.41
N ILE A 143 8.75 -18.37 -5.68
CA ILE A 143 8.43 -19.22 -4.53
C ILE A 143 7.71 -18.41 -3.46
N LEU A 144 8.23 -17.23 -3.11
CA LEU A 144 7.60 -16.33 -2.15
C LEU A 144 6.19 -15.95 -2.59
N ARG A 145 5.97 -15.63 -3.88
CA ARG A 145 4.65 -15.30 -4.45
C ARG A 145 3.68 -16.48 -4.31
N ARG A 146 4.11 -17.71 -4.65
CA ARG A 146 3.31 -18.92 -4.49
C ARG A 146 2.98 -19.20 -3.02
N CYS A 147 3.91 -18.98 -2.09
CA CYS A 147 3.64 -19.12 -0.66
C CYS A 147 2.67 -18.04 -0.18
N TRP A 148 2.84 -16.79 -0.67
CA TRP A 148 1.96 -15.66 -0.35
C TRP A 148 0.52 -15.89 -0.83
N SER A 149 0.32 -16.43 -2.04
CA SER A 149 -1.02 -16.70 -2.56
C SER A 149 -1.77 -17.77 -1.77
N LYS A 150 -1.05 -18.67 -1.08
CA LYS A 150 -1.62 -19.71 -0.23
C LYS A 150 -1.97 -19.25 1.19
N LEU A 151 -1.65 -18.01 1.56
CA LEU A 151 -2.09 -17.41 2.81
C LEU A 151 -3.53 -16.92 2.68
N SER A 152 -4.29 -16.96 3.78
CA SER A 152 -5.60 -16.31 3.80
C SER A 152 -5.49 -14.80 3.62
N PRO A 153 -6.52 -14.10 3.10
CA PRO A 153 -6.52 -12.65 2.97
C PRO A 153 -6.15 -11.95 4.29
N GLU A 154 -6.71 -12.40 5.41
CA GLU A 154 -6.44 -11.80 6.72
C GLU A 154 -4.98 -11.97 7.17
N HIS A 155 -4.35 -13.10 6.83
CA HIS A 155 -2.94 -13.31 7.11
C HIS A 155 -2.04 -12.44 6.24
N ARG A 156 -2.39 -12.28 4.95
CA ARG A 156 -1.67 -11.40 4.03
C ARG A 156 -1.72 -9.94 4.47
N ASP A 157 -2.91 -9.45 4.83
CA ASP A 157 -3.11 -8.08 5.31
C ASP A 157 -2.19 -7.76 6.50
N ILE A 158 -2.15 -8.66 7.49
CA ILE A 158 -1.35 -8.43 8.69
C ILE A 158 0.14 -8.46 8.40
N ILE A 159 0.61 -9.43 7.59
CA ILE A 159 2.03 -9.50 7.22
C ILE A 159 2.42 -8.26 6.40
N ASP A 160 1.59 -7.83 5.45
CA ASP A 160 1.85 -6.63 4.67
C ASP A 160 1.97 -5.39 5.57
N LEU A 161 0.98 -5.15 6.41
CA LEU A 161 0.96 -3.97 7.28
C LEU A 161 2.14 -3.92 8.25
N VAL A 162 2.57 -5.06 8.78
CA VAL A 162 3.69 -5.10 9.73
C VAL A 162 5.04 -5.04 9.03
N TYR A 163 5.26 -5.80 7.95
CA TYR A 163 6.59 -5.94 7.34
C TYR A 163 6.83 -5.01 6.17
N TYR A 164 5.83 -4.76 5.30
CA TYR A 164 6.01 -3.86 4.15
C TYR A 164 5.61 -2.42 4.46
N GLN A 165 4.61 -2.25 5.34
CA GLN A 165 4.17 -0.92 5.76
C GLN A 165 4.81 -0.46 7.06
N GLU A 166 5.58 -1.35 7.73
CA GLU A 166 6.30 -1.07 9.00
C GLU A 166 5.38 -0.49 10.08
N LYS A 167 4.14 -0.98 10.16
CA LYS A 167 3.16 -0.50 11.12
C LYS A 167 3.26 -1.25 12.44
N ALA A 168 3.22 -0.47 13.53
CA ALA A 168 3.07 -1.04 14.87
C ALA A 168 1.71 -1.74 15.03
N ILE A 169 1.61 -2.71 15.93
CA ILE A 169 0.39 -3.50 16.18
C ILE A 169 -0.84 -2.62 16.44
N VAL A 170 -0.65 -1.50 17.14
CA VAL A 170 -1.73 -0.52 17.41
C VAL A 170 -2.28 0.03 16.09
N ALA A 171 -1.40 0.52 15.21
CA ALA A 171 -1.80 1.06 13.91
C ALA A 171 -2.41 0.00 13.00
N VAL A 172 -1.91 -1.25 13.05
CA VAL A 172 -2.52 -2.37 12.31
C VAL A 172 -3.94 -2.64 12.81
N ALA A 173 -4.16 -2.61 14.12
CA ALA A 173 -5.49 -2.77 14.73
C ALA A 173 -6.47 -1.69 14.23
N GLU A 174 -6.02 -0.45 14.15
CA GLU A 174 -6.79 0.68 13.61
C GLU A 174 -7.10 0.52 12.12
N ILE A 175 -6.10 0.15 11.29
CA ILE A 175 -6.28 -0.03 9.84
C ILE A 175 -7.26 -1.16 9.53
N ILE A 176 -7.18 -2.28 10.26
CA ILE A 176 -8.01 -3.46 10.01
C ILE A 176 -9.37 -3.36 10.71
N GLY A 177 -9.46 -2.59 11.80
CA GLY A 177 -10.67 -2.47 12.62
C GLY A 177 -10.90 -3.65 13.57
N ILE A 178 -9.82 -4.23 14.14
CA ILE A 178 -9.88 -5.36 15.07
C ILE A 178 -9.07 -5.10 16.34
N PRO A 179 -9.35 -5.78 17.48
CA PRO A 179 -8.58 -5.62 18.71
C PRO A 179 -7.10 -6.00 18.53
N GLN A 180 -6.18 -5.29 19.21
CA GLN A 180 -4.75 -5.53 19.15
C GLN A 180 -4.36 -6.99 19.49
N ASN A 181 -5.05 -7.62 20.43
CA ASN A 181 -4.81 -9.02 20.77
C ASN A 181 -5.14 -9.96 19.61
N THR A 182 -6.19 -9.63 18.84
CA THR A 182 -6.54 -10.39 17.62
C THR A 182 -5.46 -10.20 16.55
N VAL A 183 -4.89 -8.98 16.40
CA VAL A 183 -3.75 -8.74 15.50
C VAL A 183 -2.56 -9.61 15.89
N LYS A 184 -2.19 -9.65 17.18
CA LYS A 184 -1.07 -10.47 17.68
C LYS A 184 -1.27 -11.94 17.39
N THR A 185 -2.46 -12.47 17.67
CA THR A 185 -2.80 -13.87 17.43
C THR A 185 -2.78 -14.22 15.94
N ARG A 186 -3.40 -13.41 15.10
CA ARG A 186 -3.37 -13.61 13.64
C ARG A 186 -1.95 -13.51 13.09
N MET A 187 -1.14 -12.57 13.59
CA MET A 187 0.27 -12.45 13.20
C MET A 187 1.08 -13.70 13.52
N PHE A 188 0.86 -14.27 14.71
CA PHE A 188 1.50 -15.53 15.11
C PHE A 188 1.16 -16.65 14.13
N TYR A 189 -0.14 -16.85 13.82
CA TYR A 189 -0.57 -17.90 12.90
C TYR A 189 -0.15 -17.62 11.45
N ALA A 190 -0.19 -16.36 11.01
CA ALA A 190 0.27 -15.96 9.68
C ALA A 190 1.75 -16.30 9.48
N ARG A 191 2.60 -15.98 10.46
CA ARG A 191 4.05 -16.30 10.43
C ARG A 191 4.28 -17.80 10.44
N LYS A 192 3.58 -18.55 11.30
CA LYS A 192 3.66 -20.00 11.36
C LYS A 192 3.31 -20.61 10.01
N ARG A 193 2.18 -20.20 9.44
CA ARG A 193 1.72 -20.70 8.14
C ARG A 193 2.69 -20.37 7.01
N LEU A 194 3.21 -19.16 6.97
CA LEU A 194 4.20 -18.75 5.97
C LEU A 194 5.49 -19.59 6.10
N ALA A 195 5.98 -19.83 7.31
CA ALA A 195 7.17 -20.67 7.55
C ALA A 195 6.95 -22.11 7.07
N GLU A 196 5.78 -22.72 7.35
CA GLU A 196 5.42 -24.06 6.84
C GLU A 196 5.42 -24.10 5.31
N LEU A 197 4.84 -23.08 4.65
CA LEU A 197 4.79 -23.01 3.20
C LEU A 197 6.18 -22.83 2.58
N LEU A 198 7.04 -22.01 3.17
CA LEU A 198 8.42 -21.80 2.71
C LEU A 198 9.26 -23.05 2.88
N LYS A 199 9.13 -23.74 4.02
CA LYS A 199 9.79 -25.04 4.25
C LYS A 199 9.34 -26.07 3.23
N GLY A 200 8.05 -26.20 2.98
CA GLY A 200 7.51 -27.11 1.96
C GLY A 200 7.93 -26.77 0.51
N ALA A 201 8.35 -25.55 0.26
CA ALA A 201 8.89 -25.09 -1.02
C ALA A 201 10.43 -25.15 -1.13
N GLY A 202 11.11 -25.80 -0.16
CA GLY A 202 12.56 -25.97 -0.16
C GLY A 202 13.34 -24.70 0.22
N MET A 203 12.69 -23.68 0.75
CA MET A 203 13.33 -22.47 1.29
C MET A 203 13.59 -22.66 2.80
N ASP A 204 14.35 -23.68 3.17
CA ASP A 204 14.84 -23.80 4.54
C ASP A 204 15.96 -22.77 4.77
N ARG A 205 16.02 -22.25 6.01
CA ARG A 205 17.04 -21.27 6.42
C ARG A 205 18.44 -21.84 6.13
N THR A 206 19.13 -21.24 5.17
CA THR A 206 20.59 -21.22 5.17
C THR A 206 21.06 -20.13 6.09
#